data_f91ee935e3212b5d0ec24a615128918a
#
_entry.id   f91ee935e3212b5d0ec24a615128918a
#
_cell.length_a   1.000
_cell.length_b   1.000
_cell.length_c   1.000
_cell.angle_alpha   90.00
_cell.angle_beta   90.00
_cell.angle_gamma   90.00
#
_symmetry.space_group_name_H-M   'P 1'
#
loop_
_entity.id
_entity.type
_entity.pdbx_description
1 polymer ?
#
loop_
_entity_poly.entity_id
_entity_poly.type
_entity_poly.pdbx_seq_one_letter_code
_entity_poly.pdbx_strand_id
1 'polypeptide(L)'
;MLAAAGDDAEERDLLQLAAVLLARQGFDPGEHRDGRVPRSWFLNLEMLFETAVERILGQLLQPSARLTHGKRNSVFVFSDVGYLKAEPDLVIREQAGEVVVGDVKYKDLSGAADPSDLYQLLAHARAYGARRAFLVYPGEQFSVKRVGGAFGEIDVHTMVLDVRALDRDLSSGLSAIRVLP
;
A
#
# COMPACT_ATOMS: atom_id res chain seq x y z
N MET A 1 21.29 16.06 -26.56
CA MET A 1 19.91 16.25 -27.01
C MET A 1 19.29 14.88 -27.29
N LEU A 2 19.09 14.05 -26.27
CA LEU A 2 18.56 12.67 -26.36
C LEU A 2 17.90 12.32 -25.00
N ALA A 3 16.82 13.06 -24.63
CA ALA A 3 16.07 12.76 -23.42
C ALA A 3 14.54 12.90 -23.58
N ALA A 4 14.01 12.98 -24.82
CA ALA A 4 12.59 13.24 -25.06
C ALA A 4 11.81 12.05 -25.66
N ALA A 5 12.44 10.90 -25.91
CA ALA A 5 11.77 9.78 -26.58
C ALA A 5 11.21 8.71 -25.63
N GLY A 6 11.57 8.74 -24.35
CA GLY A 6 11.06 7.81 -23.33
C GLY A 6 9.69 8.22 -22.78
N ASP A 7 9.48 9.50 -22.59
CA ASP A 7 8.28 10.08 -21.95
C ASP A 7 7.00 9.86 -22.78
N ASP A 8 7.10 10.00 -24.10
CA ASP A 8 5.95 9.85 -25.02
C ASP A 8 5.45 8.39 -25.15
N ALA A 9 6.27 7.40 -24.88
CA ALA A 9 5.88 5.99 -24.96
C ALA A 9 5.18 5.55 -23.67
N GLU A 10 5.71 5.93 -22.52
CA GLU A 10 5.11 5.64 -21.21
C GLU A 10 3.77 6.37 -21.03
N GLU A 11 3.68 7.62 -21.49
CA GLU A 11 2.43 8.39 -21.44
C GLU A 11 1.35 7.78 -22.35
N ARG A 12 1.70 7.34 -23.53
CA ARG A 12 0.79 6.60 -24.44
C ARG A 12 0.33 5.27 -23.86
N ASP A 13 1.21 4.51 -23.25
CA ASP A 13 0.89 3.23 -22.63
C ASP A 13 -0.05 3.44 -21.41
N LEU A 14 0.18 4.49 -20.61
CA LEU A 14 -0.71 4.89 -19.52
C LEU A 14 -2.10 5.35 -20.02
N LEU A 15 -2.16 6.11 -21.09
CA LEU A 15 -3.42 6.56 -21.69
C LEU A 15 -4.21 5.38 -22.30
N GLN A 16 -3.53 4.42 -22.94
CA GLN A 16 -4.17 3.21 -23.43
C GLN A 16 -4.69 2.34 -22.29
N LEU A 17 -3.92 2.16 -21.22
CA LEU A 17 -4.35 1.43 -20.03
C LEU A 17 -5.56 2.11 -19.38
N ALA A 18 -5.52 3.44 -19.23
CA ALA A 18 -6.64 4.23 -18.70
C ALA A 18 -7.88 4.08 -19.58
N ALA A 19 -7.75 4.09 -20.90
CA ALA A 19 -8.85 3.90 -21.84
C ALA A 19 -9.49 2.50 -21.70
N VAL A 20 -8.70 1.45 -21.53
CA VAL A 20 -9.18 0.09 -21.30
C VAL A 20 -9.93 -0.02 -19.97
N LEU A 21 -9.38 0.59 -18.91
CA LEU A 21 -10.00 0.59 -17.57
C LEU A 21 -11.30 1.42 -17.54
N LEU A 22 -11.33 2.57 -18.22
CA LEU A 22 -12.49 3.46 -18.28
C LEU A 22 -13.62 2.93 -19.17
N ALA A 23 -13.28 2.21 -20.24
CA ALA A 23 -14.27 1.66 -21.17
C ALA A 23 -15.14 0.55 -20.57
N ARG A 24 -14.81 0.01 -19.39
CA ARG A 24 -15.50 -1.13 -18.73
C ARG A 24 -15.82 -2.30 -19.68
N GLN A 25 -15.20 -2.31 -20.85
CA GLN A 25 -15.37 -3.37 -21.83
C GLN A 25 -14.30 -4.40 -21.53
N GLY A 26 -14.74 -5.61 -21.17
CA GLY A 26 -13.85 -6.76 -21.12
C GLY A 26 -13.14 -6.88 -22.46
N PHE A 27 -11.85 -7.19 -22.44
CA PHE A 27 -11.06 -7.47 -23.63
C PHE A 27 -11.68 -8.68 -24.36
N ASP A 28 -12.26 -8.46 -25.56
CA ASP A 28 -12.71 -9.52 -26.44
C ASP A 28 -11.56 -9.89 -27.40
N PRO A 29 -10.96 -11.08 -27.25
CA PRO A 29 -9.87 -11.52 -28.14
C PRO A 29 -10.31 -11.80 -29.58
N GLY A 30 -11.62 -11.74 -29.89
CA GLY A 30 -12.20 -12.19 -31.15
C GLY A 30 -12.28 -11.15 -32.27
N GLU A 31 -12.11 -9.86 -32.01
CA GLU A 31 -12.35 -8.80 -33.02
C GLU A 31 -11.08 -8.19 -33.67
N HIS A 32 -10.04 -8.94 -33.86
CA HIS A 32 -8.85 -8.42 -34.58
C HIS A 32 -8.84 -8.79 -36.05
N ARG A 33 -9.41 -7.89 -36.87
CA ARG A 33 -9.35 -7.99 -38.37
C ARG A 33 -8.04 -7.51 -39.01
N ASP A 34 -7.09 -6.96 -38.23
CA ASP A 34 -5.89 -6.30 -38.82
C ASP A 34 -4.54 -6.96 -38.54
N GLY A 35 -4.49 -8.26 -38.22
CA GLY A 35 -3.22 -8.99 -38.11
C GLY A 35 -2.23 -8.47 -37.05
N ARG A 36 -2.64 -7.56 -36.17
CA ARG A 36 -1.84 -7.09 -35.04
C ARG A 36 -1.94 -8.11 -33.90
N VAL A 37 -0.82 -8.65 -33.50
CA VAL A 37 -0.74 -9.52 -32.32
C VAL A 37 -1.29 -8.79 -31.11
N PRO A 38 -2.32 -9.34 -30.43
CA PRO A 38 -2.86 -8.71 -29.23
C PRO A 38 -1.74 -8.62 -28.20
N ARG A 39 -1.42 -7.40 -27.74
CA ARG A 39 -0.51 -7.23 -26.59
C ARG A 39 -1.29 -7.63 -25.35
N SER A 40 -0.96 -8.79 -24.79
CA SER A 40 -1.49 -9.20 -23.48
C SER A 40 -0.76 -8.41 -22.39
N TRP A 41 -1.51 -7.68 -21.57
CA TRP A 41 -0.98 -6.97 -20.42
C TRP A 41 -1.35 -7.73 -19.16
N PHE A 42 -0.36 -8.13 -18.39
CA PHE A 42 -0.59 -8.63 -17.05
C PHE A 42 -0.38 -7.49 -16.06
N LEU A 43 -1.48 -7.01 -15.48
CA LEU A 43 -1.44 -5.99 -14.45
C LEU A 43 -1.47 -6.66 -13.07
N ASN A 44 -0.40 -6.51 -12.32
CA ASN A 44 -0.40 -6.92 -10.91
C ASN A 44 -1.11 -5.84 -10.08
N LEU A 45 -2.40 -6.05 -9.79
CA LEU A 45 -3.23 -5.09 -9.06
C LEU A 45 -2.78 -4.91 -7.61
N GLU A 46 -2.21 -5.93 -6.99
CA GLU A 46 -1.63 -5.85 -5.64
C GLU A 46 -0.47 -4.86 -5.62
N MET A 47 0.51 -5.05 -6.51
CA MET A 47 1.65 -4.14 -6.63
C MET A 47 1.22 -2.71 -7.00
N LEU A 48 0.22 -2.57 -7.86
CA LEU A 48 -0.31 -1.25 -8.24
C LEU A 48 -0.92 -0.54 -7.05
N PHE A 49 -1.75 -1.24 -6.27
CA PHE A 49 -2.38 -0.67 -5.08
C PHE A 49 -1.35 -0.31 -4.00
N GLU A 50 -0.41 -1.21 -3.70
CA GLU A 50 0.71 -0.96 -2.79
C GLU A 50 1.49 0.29 -3.20
N THR A 51 1.89 0.38 -4.48
CA THR A 51 2.63 1.53 -5.02
C THR A 51 1.83 2.84 -4.94
N ALA A 52 0.51 2.79 -5.22
CA ALA A 52 -0.35 3.97 -5.10
C ALA A 52 -0.45 4.46 -3.66
N VAL A 53 -0.67 3.55 -2.70
CA VAL A 53 -0.71 3.86 -1.27
C VAL A 53 0.63 4.44 -0.81
N GLU A 54 1.75 3.80 -1.15
CA GLU A 54 3.10 4.28 -0.78
C GLU A 54 3.35 5.70 -1.31
N ARG A 55 3.04 5.95 -2.58
CA ARG A 55 3.26 7.26 -3.23
C ARG A 55 2.45 8.37 -2.58
N ILE A 56 1.16 8.14 -2.33
CA ILE A 56 0.28 9.12 -1.70
C ILE A 56 0.72 9.38 -0.25
N LEU A 57 1.03 8.34 0.51
CA LEU A 57 1.56 8.48 1.87
C LEU A 57 2.85 9.29 1.90
N GLY A 58 3.76 9.04 0.95
CA GLY A 58 5.00 9.81 0.85
C GLY A 58 4.80 11.30 0.65
N GLN A 59 3.70 11.71 -0.01
CA GLN A 59 3.31 13.11 -0.17
C GLN A 59 2.64 13.67 1.07
N LEU A 60 1.71 12.93 1.67
CA LEU A 60 0.94 13.38 2.84
C LEU A 60 1.79 13.55 4.09
N LEU A 61 2.82 12.72 4.26
CA LEU A 61 3.65 12.72 5.46
C LEU A 61 4.71 13.83 5.51
N GLN A 62 5.02 14.47 4.37
CA GLN A 62 6.02 15.53 4.35
C GLN A 62 5.44 16.86 4.87
N PRO A 63 6.21 17.64 5.64
CA PRO A 63 7.56 17.35 6.20
C PRO A 63 7.55 16.66 7.58
N SER A 64 6.38 16.27 8.11
CA SER A 64 6.17 15.86 9.51
C SER A 64 6.70 14.46 9.84
N ALA A 65 6.81 13.59 8.84
CA ALA A 65 7.32 12.23 9.01
C ALA A 65 8.03 11.74 7.75
N ARG A 66 8.80 10.65 7.90
CA ARG A 66 9.51 10.00 6.79
C ARG A 66 8.94 8.62 6.54
N LEU A 67 8.49 8.37 5.31
CA LEU A 67 8.11 7.05 4.83
C LEU A 67 9.32 6.30 4.29
N THR A 68 9.43 5.02 4.63
CA THR A 68 10.39 4.09 4.02
C THR A 68 9.71 2.73 3.81
N HIS A 69 10.18 1.99 2.80
CA HIS A 69 9.74 0.62 2.55
C HIS A 69 10.59 -0.37 3.35
N GLY A 70 9.98 -1.35 3.98
CA GLY A 70 10.67 -2.35 4.80
C GLY A 70 11.73 -3.14 4.07
N LYS A 71 11.51 -3.50 2.80
CA LYS A 71 12.50 -4.20 1.95
C LYS A 71 13.82 -3.46 1.80
N ARG A 72 13.81 -2.11 1.86
CA ARG A 72 15.02 -1.28 1.76
C ARG A 72 15.77 -1.15 3.08
N ASN A 73 15.06 -1.30 4.19
CA ASN A 73 15.59 -1.13 5.53
C ASN A 73 15.10 -2.26 6.45
N SER A 74 15.16 -3.51 5.96
CA SER A 74 14.68 -4.66 6.72
C SER A 74 15.44 -4.83 8.03
N VAL A 75 14.73 -5.21 9.08
CA VAL A 75 15.28 -5.61 10.36
C VAL A 75 15.00 -7.09 10.59
N PHE A 76 15.75 -7.73 11.49
CA PHE A 76 15.51 -9.13 11.82
C PHE A 76 14.52 -9.23 12.98
N VAL A 77 13.56 -10.17 12.88
CA VAL A 77 12.65 -10.50 13.98
C VAL A 77 13.42 -11.09 15.16
N PHE A 78 14.41 -11.95 14.85
CA PHE A 78 15.36 -12.50 15.82
C PHE A 78 16.72 -11.83 15.62
N SER A 79 16.89 -10.64 16.20
CA SER A 79 18.03 -9.77 15.97
C SER A 79 19.36 -10.34 16.44
N ASP A 80 19.35 -11.15 17.49
CA ASP A 80 20.53 -11.78 18.10
C ASP A 80 21.17 -12.84 17.19
N VAL A 81 20.37 -13.54 16.38
CA VAL A 81 20.83 -14.59 15.45
C VAL A 81 20.71 -14.18 13.97
N GLY A 82 20.19 -12.97 13.67
CA GLY A 82 20.01 -12.50 12.31
C GLY A 82 19.05 -13.34 11.47
N TYR A 83 17.96 -13.84 12.08
CA TYR A 83 17.01 -14.74 11.45
C TYR A 83 15.64 -14.09 11.26
N LEU A 84 14.98 -14.41 10.16
CA LEU A 84 13.66 -13.93 9.74
C LEU A 84 13.60 -12.41 9.63
N LYS A 85 13.66 -11.90 8.40
CA LYS A 85 13.54 -10.48 8.11
C LYS A 85 12.11 -10.00 8.27
N ALA A 86 11.94 -8.86 8.91
CA ALA A 86 10.70 -8.10 8.91
C ALA A 86 10.76 -7.07 7.76
N GLU A 87 9.87 -7.22 6.79
CA GLU A 87 9.84 -6.41 5.57
C GLU A 87 8.41 -5.87 5.34
N PRO A 88 7.89 -5.00 6.25
CA PRO A 88 6.59 -4.39 6.04
C PRO A 88 6.60 -3.48 4.82
N ASP A 89 5.44 -3.29 4.18
CA ASP A 89 5.30 -2.40 3.04
C ASP A 89 5.59 -0.95 3.41
N LEU A 90 5.15 -0.53 4.60
CA LEU A 90 5.21 0.85 5.06
C LEU A 90 5.88 0.95 6.43
N VAL A 91 6.91 1.78 6.53
CA VAL A 91 7.55 2.16 7.80
C VAL A 91 7.55 3.69 7.89
N ILE A 92 6.75 4.23 8.78
CA ILE A 92 6.63 5.67 9.02
C ILE A 92 7.44 6.00 10.27
N ARG A 93 8.37 6.94 10.14
CA ARG A 93 9.16 7.48 11.25
C ARG A 93 8.78 8.93 11.47
N GLU A 94 8.17 9.19 12.60
CA GLU A 94 7.80 10.55 13.01
C GLU A 94 9.00 11.33 13.53
N GLN A 95 8.90 12.66 13.53
CA GLN A 95 9.99 13.52 14.04
C GLN A 95 10.29 13.27 15.53
N ALA A 96 9.28 12.87 16.30
CA ALA A 96 9.44 12.49 17.72
C ALA A 96 10.18 11.15 17.92
N GLY A 97 10.55 10.47 16.84
CA GLY A 97 11.23 9.18 16.87
C GLY A 97 10.27 7.97 16.98
N GLU A 98 8.97 8.20 17.03
CA GLU A 98 7.99 7.12 17.00
C GLU A 98 7.98 6.42 15.64
N VAL A 99 7.75 5.11 15.69
CA VAL A 99 7.66 4.28 14.48
C VAL A 99 6.24 3.73 14.38
N VAL A 100 5.68 3.82 13.18
CA VAL A 100 4.42 3.20 12.81
C VAL A 100 4.65 2.27 11.63
N VAL A 101 4.08 1.08 11.68
CA VAL A 101 4.24 0.06 10.62
C VAL A 101 2.90 -0.19 9.96
N GLY A 102 2.90 -0.28 8.64
CA GLY A 102 1.72 -0.63 7.85
C GLY A 102 2.01 -1.73 6.84
N ASP A 103 1.00 -2.53 6.57
CA ASP A 103 0.99 -3.50 5.48
C ASP A 103 -0.23 -3.24 4.56
N VAL A 104 -0.01 -3.37 3.27
CA VAL A 104 -1.03 -3.16 2.24
C VAL A 104 -1.49 -4.52 1.72
N LYS A 105 -2.79 -4.76 1.71
CA LYS A 105 -3.38 -6.04 1.29
C LYS A 105 -4.40 -5.80 0.20
N TYR A 106 -4.19 -6.39 -0.97
CA TYR A 106 -5.14 -6.29 -2.09
C TYR A 106 -6.12 -7.46 -2.05
N LYS A 107 -7.03 -7.42 -1.10
CA LYS A 107 -8.14 -8.36 -0.95
C LYS A 107 -9.34 -7.69 -0.29
N ASP A 108 -10.53 -8.24 -0.49
CA ASP A 108 -11.72 -7.73 0.16
C ASP A 108 -11.68 -7.99 1.68
N LEU A 109 -11.95 -6.96 2.46
CA LEU A 109 -12.10 -7.06 3.90
C LEU A 109 -13.57 -7.30 4.26
N SER A 110 -14.03 -8.53 4.09
CA SER A 110 -15.37 -8.96 4.51
C SER A 110 -15.41 -9.27 6.01
N GLY A 111 -15.53 -8.23 6.83
CA GLY A 111 -15.66 -8.38 8.29
C GLY A 111 -14.38 -8.10 9.08
N ALA A 112 -13.73 -9.13 9.64
CA ALA A 112 -12.49 -9.01 10.40
C ALA A 112 -11.26 -9.24 9.52
N ALA A 113 -10.13 -8.65 9.90
CA ALA A 113 -8.85 -8.92 9.25
C ALA A 113 -8.44 -10.39 9.42
N ASP A 114 -7.80 -10.93 8.39
CA ASP A 114 -7.28 -12.28 8.41
C ASP A 114 -6.24 -12.43 9.54
N PRO A 115 -6.33 -13.47 10.37
CA PRO A 115 -5.37 -13.71 11.43
C PRO A 115 -3.92 -13.77 10.94
N SER A 116 -3.65 -14.31 9.75
CA SER A 116 -2.31 -14.36 9.18
C SER A 116 -1.73 -12.98 8.89
N ASP A 117 -2.55 -12.06 8.36
CA ASP A 117 -2.15 -10.66 8.13
C ASP A 117 -1.84 -9.95 9.45
N LEU A 118 -2.67 -10.19 10.48
CA LEU A 118 -2.45 -9.64 11.81
C LEU A 118 -1.17 -10.17 12.44
N TYR A 119 -0.90 -11.47 12.36
CA TYR A 119 0.36 -12.05 12.87
C TYR A 119 1.58 -11.48 12.16
N GLN A 120 1.53 -11.35 10.83
CA GLN A 120 2.59 -10.73 10.05
C GLN A 120 2.83 -9.29 10.48
N LEU A 121 1.77 -8.49 10.54
CA LEU A 121 1.84 -7.10 10.96
C LEU A 121 2.43 -6.95 12.38
N LEU A 122 2.00 -7.78 13.32
CA LEU A 122 2.50 -7.76 14.70
C LEU A 122 3.97 -8.15 14.79
N ALA A 123 4.43 -9.14 14.01
CA ALA A 123 5.84 -9.50 13.93
C ALA A 123 6.68 -8.33 13.39
N HIS A 124 6.19 -7.66 12.33
CA HIS A 124 6.81 -6.46 11.78
C HIS A 124 6.86 -5.33 12.80
N ALA A 125 5.72 -5.00 13.43
CA ALA A 125 5.65 -3.95 14.41
C ALA A 125 6.60 -4.20 15.60
N ARG A 126 6.65 -5.42 16.09
CA ARG A 126 7.57 -5.80 17.18
C ARG A 126 9.03 -5.65 16.79
N ALA A 127 9.41 -6.09 15.59
CA ALA A 127 10.78 -6.00 15.10
C ALA A 127 11.26 -4.55 14.92
N TYR A 128 10.35 -3.65 14.50
CA TYR A 128 10.65 -2.22 14.34
C TYR A 128 10.48 -1.40 15.62
N GLY A 129 10.03 -1.98 16.73
CA GLY A 129 9.70 -1.28 17.98
C GLY A 129 8.52 -0.31 17.82
N ALA A 130 7.62 -0.60 16.87
CA ALA A 130 6.47 0.24 16.62
C ALA A 130 5.38 0.05 17.70
N ARG A 131 4.76 1.16 18.10
CA ARG A 131 3.62 1.17 19.03
C ARG A 131 2.27 1.26 18.33
N ARG A 132 2.27 1.61 17.03
CA ARG A 132 1.08 1.67 16.19
C ARG A 132 1.33 0.86 14.93
N ALA A 133 0.31 0.12 14.53
CA ALA A 133 0.37 -0.69 13.31
C ALA A 133 -0.98 -0.68 12.61
N PHE A 134 -0.99 -0.78 11.27
CA PHE A 134 -2.22 -0.77 10.51
C PHE A 134 -2.14 -1.64 9.26
N LEU A 135 -3.30 -2.21 8.89
CA LEU A 135 -3.53 -2.87 7.62
C LEU A 135 -4.36 -1.98 6.71
N VAL A 136 -4.02 -1.94 5.43
CA VAL A 136 -4.75 -1.18 4.41
C VAL A 136 -5.36 -2.15 3.41
N TYR A 137 -6.66 -1.99 3.15
CA TYR A 137 -7.42 -2.77 2.19
C TYR A 137 -8.13 -1.86 1.18
N PRO A 138 -8.28 -2.27 -0.10
CA PRO A 138 -9.17 -1.59 -1.02
C PRO A 138 -10.63 -1.88 -0.68
N GLY A 139 -11.52 -0.96 -1.01
CA GLY A 139 -12.97 -1.15 -0.87
C GLY A 139 -13.76 -0.07 -1.56
N GLU A 140 -15.07 -0.07 -1.35
CA GLU A 140 -15.98 0.92 -1.93
C GLU A 140 -16.33 2.06 -0.97
N GLN A 141 -16.09 1.84 0.33
CA GLN A 141 -16.41 2.81 1.38
C GLN A 141 -15.26 2.90 2.37
N PHE A 142 -14.88 4.13 2.68
CA PHE A 142 -13.87 4.40 3.68
C PHE A 142 -14.31 3.94 5.07
N SER A 143 -13.43 3.25 5.75
CA SER A 143 -13.59 2.96 7.18
C SER A 143 -12.24 2.78 7.87
N VAL A 144 -12.18 3.19 9.14
CA VAL A 144 -11.07 2.89 10.04
C VAL A 144 -11.64 2.19 11.26
N LYS A 145 -11.07 1.04 11.59
CA LYS A 145 -11.49 0.27 12.77
C LYS A 145 -10.27 -0.05 13.62
N ARG A 146 -10.38 0.18 14.91
CA ARG A 146 -9.41 -0.31 15.87
C ARG A 146 -9.64 -1.80 16.10
N VAL A 147 -8.63 -2.62 15.83
CA VAL A 147 -8.66 -4.07 16.10
C VAL A 147 -8.45 -4.30 17.60
N GLY A 148 -7.50 -3.60 18.20
CA GLY A 148 -7.20 -3.70 19.61
C GLY A 148 -5.74 -3.42 19.94
N GLY A 149 -5.39 -3.56 21.22
CA GLY A 149 -4.01 -3.54 21.67
C GLY A 149 -3.44 -4.96 21.70
N ALA A 150 -2.24 -5.13 21.14
CA ALA A 150 -1.52 -6.40 21.17
C ALA A 150 -0.25 -6.25 22.02
N PHE A 151 0.07 -7.30 22.79
CA PHE A 151 1.22 -7.33 23.71
C PHE A 151 1.28 -6.16 24.69
N GLY A 152 0.11 -5.53 24.97
CA GLY A 152 0.00 -4.38 25.88
C GLY A 152 0.56 -3.05 25.35
N GLU A 153 1.21 -3.04 24.20
CA GLU A 153 1.96 -1.89 23.71
C GLU A 153 1.65 -1.49 22.26
N ILE A 154 1.19 -2.42 21.41
CA ILE A 154 0.97 -2.19 19.98
C ILE A 154 -0.51 -1.96 19.72
N ASP A 155 -0.89 -0.76 19.30
CA ASP A 155 -2.25 -0.43 18.89
C ASP A 155 -2.45 -0.73 17.42
N VAL A 156 -3.40 -1.61 17.10
CA VAL A 156 -3.62 -2.17 15.75
C VAL A 156 -4.91 -1.65 15.16
N HIS A 157 -4.83 -1.19 13.91
CA HIS A 157 -5.96 -0.68 13.14
C HIS A 157 -6.09 -1.37 11.78
N THR A 158 -7.28 -1.36 11.23
CA THR A 158 -7.55 -1.65 9.82
C THR A 158 -8.14 -0.42 9.15
N MET A 159 -7.75 -0.17 7.91
CA MET A 159 -8.27 0.89 7.05
C MET A 159 -8.81 0.27 5.78
N VAL A 160 -10.04 0.58 5.41
CA VAL A 160 -10.58 0.30 4.08
C VAL A 160 -10.63 1.62 3.34
N LEU A 161 -10.04 1.66 2.15
CA LEU A 161 -9.94 2.87 1.33
C LEU A 161 -10.81 2.74 0.08
N ASP A 162 -11.62 3.76 -0.22
CA ASP A 162 -12.25 3.87 -1.52
C ASP A 162 -11.16 4.15 -2.57
N VAL A 163 -10.94 3.21 -3.48
CA VAL A 163 -9.91 3.33 -4.53
C VAL A 163 -10.09 4.56 -5.43
N ARG A 164 -11.29 5.17 -5.44
CA ARG A 164 -11.60 6.41 -6.17
C ARG A 164 -11.22 7.69 -5.41
N ALA A 165 -10.82 7.56 -4.14
CA ALA A 165 -10.54 8.69 -3.25
C ALA A 165 -9.39 8.39 -2.27
N LEU A 166 -8.36 7.68 -2.76
CA LEU A 166 -7.25 7.16 -1.94
C LEU A 166 -6.53 8.24 -1.13
N ASP A 167 -6.29 9.40 -1.71
CA ASP A 167 -5.62 10.54 -1.08
C ASP A 167 -6.38 11.07 0.14
N ARG A 168 -7.69 11.31 -0.04
CA ARG A 168 -8.59 11.77 1.02
C ARG A 168 -8.69 10.73 2.14
N ASP A 169 -8.90 9.48 1.77
CA ASP A 169 -9.14 8.40 2.72
C ASP A 169 -7.87 8.05 3.51
N LEU A 170 -6.71 8.06 2.86
CA LEU A 170 -5.42 7.91 3.54
C LEU A 170 -5.17 9.05 4.54
N SER A 171 -5.40 10.29 4.14
CA SER A 171 -5.27 11.44 5.03
C SER A 171 -6.18 11.30 6.25
N SER A 172 -7.45 10.96 6.04
CA SER A 172 -8.41 10.74 7.12
C SER A 172 -8.03 9.56 8.01
N GLY A 173 -7.54 8.48 7.41
CA GLY A 173 -7.09 7.28 8.11
C GLY A 173 -5.88 7.54 9.01
N LEU A 174 -4.87 8.24 8.49
CA LEU A 174 -3.68 8.61 9.26
C LEU A 174 -4.01 9.54 10.43
N SER A 175 -4.93 10.49 10.22
CA SER A 175 -5.40 11.36 11.31
C SER A 175 -6.16 10.55 12.38
N ALA A 176 -7.00 9.60 11.98
CA ALA A 176 -7.74 8.74 12.91
C ALA A 176 -6.82 7.88 13.80
N ILE A 177 -5.68 7.43 13.27
CA ILE A 177 -4.67 6.68 14.01
C ILE A 177 -3.54 7.57 14.58
N ARG A 178 -3.71 8.88 14.53
CA ARG A 178 -2.79 9.90 15.08
C ARG A 178 -1.38 9.87 14.51
N VAL A 179 -1.24 9.65 13.24
CA VAL A 179 0.04 9.78 12.48
C VAL A 179 0.14 11.15 11.82
N LEU A 180 -1.00 11.73 11.48
CA LEU A 180 -1.13 13.14 11.05
C LEU A 180 -1.91 13.94 12.09
N PRO A 181 -1.65 15.24 12.17
CA PRO A 181 -2.41 16.15 13.05
C PRO A 181 -3.87 16.26 12.64
#